data_ced9212c955531e0fff6f560f7a55051
#
_entry.id   ced9212c955531e0fff6f560f7a55051
#
_cell.length_a   1.000
_cell.length_b   1.000
_cell.length_c   1.000
_cell.angle_alpha   90.00
_cell.angle_beta   90.00
_cell.angle_gamma   90.00
#
_symmetry.space_group_name_H-M   'P 1'
#
loop_
_entity.id
_entity.type
_entity.pdbx_description
1 polymer ?
#
loop_
_entity_poly.entity_id
_entity_poly.type
_entity_poly.pdbx_seq_one_letter_code
_entity_poly.pdbx_strand_id
1 'polypeptide(L)'
;GRADDVIKSSGYRIGPFEVESALMTHPAVVECAITGVPDEIRGQVVKATIVLSKTFKGKEGPELVKELQDHVKRVTAPYKYPRVIEFVEELPKTISGKIRRVEIREKDK
;
A
#
# COMPACT_ATOMS: atom_id res chain seq x y z
N GLY A 1 -12.56 4.23 7.03
CA GLY A 1 -11.51 5.21 7.00
C GLY A 1 -12.03 6.63 6.93
N ARG A 2 -11.14 7.56 7.05
CA ARG A 2 -11.47 8.99 6.95
C ARG A 2 -11.56 9.40 5.49
N ALA A 3 -12.35 10.43 5.21
CA ALA A 3 -12.51 10.94 3.85
C ALA A 3 -11.19 11.43 3.24
N ASP A 4 -10.29 11.95 4.08
CA ASP A 4 -8.99 12.45 3.62
C ASP A 4 -7.97 11.34 3.33
N ASP A 5 -8.28 10.09 3.68
CA ASP A 5 -7.45 8.95 3.34
C ASP A 5 -7.82 8.33 1.99
N VAL A 6 -8.95 8.73 1.40
CA VAL A 6 -9.37 8.22 0.10
C VAL A 6 -8.39 8.66 -1.00
N ILE A 7 -7.98 7.71 -1.81
CA ILE A 7 -7.02 7.94 -2.89
C ILE A 7 -7.80 8.18 -4.19
N LYS A 8 -7.54 9.31 -4.85
CA LYS A 8 -8.19 9.65 -6.11
C LYS A 8 -7.20 9.41 -7.25
N SER A 9 -7.41 8.32 -7.99
CA SER A 9 -6.53 7.93 -9.10
C SER A 9 -7.35 7.80 -10.37
N SER A 10 -7.03 8.59 -11.39
CA SER A 10 -7.71 8.59 -12.69
C SER A 10 -9.24 8.74 -12.55
N GLY A 11 -9.69 9.50 -11.56
CA GLY A 11 -11.11 9.69 -11.29
C GLY A 11 -11.76 8.64 -10.41
N TYR A 12 -11.06 7.54 -10.13
CA TYR A 12 -11.55 6.52 -9.21
C TYR A 12 -11.24 6.91 -7.77
N ARG A 13 -12.14 6.52 -6.88
CA ARG A 13 -11.93 6.69 -5.44
C ARG A 13 -11.58 5.34 -4.84
N ILE A 14 -10.39 5.24 -4.26
CA ILE A 14 -9.88 3.99 -3.72
C ILE A 14 -9.71 4.12 -2.21
N GLY A 15 -10.39 3.25 -1.47
CA GLY A 15 -10.26 3.23 -0.02
C GLY A 15 -9.00 2.48 0.40
N PRO A 16 -8.14 3.09 1.23
CA PRO A 16 -6.89 2.43 1.61
C PRO A 16 -7.09 1.13 2.38
N PHE A 17 -8.12 1.04 3.21
CA PHE A 17 -8.35 -0.18 4.01
C PHE A 17 -8.70 -1.39 3.15
N GLU A 18 -9.39 -1.18 2.05
CA GLU A 18 -9.75 -2.26 1.13
C GLU A 18 -8.50 -2.88 0.52
N VAL A 19 -7.55 -2.04 0.11
CA VAL A 19 -6.29 -2.50 -0.47
C VAL A 19 -5.40 -3.14 0.59
N GLU A 20 -5.36 -2.56 1.79
CA GLU A 20 -4.61 -3.15 2.91
C GLU A 20 -5.13 -4.54 3.23
N SER A 21 -6.46 -4.70 3.32
CA SER A 21 -7.06 -5.99 3.62
C SER A 21 -6.71 -7.03 2.57
N ALA A 22 -6.71 -6.63 1.30
CA ALA A 22 -6.34 -7.52 0.21
C ALA A 22 -4.88 -7.98 0.33
N LEU A 23 -3.97 -7.04 0.61
CA LEU A 23 -2.55 -7.37 0.77
C LEU A 23 -2.29 -8.26 1.97
N MET A 24 -3.03 -8.04 3.06
CA MET A 24 -2.86 -8.84 4.28
C MET A 24 -3.23 -10.31 4.10
N THR A 25 -3.93 -10.66 3.03
CA THR A 25 -4.22 -12.06 2.73
C THR A 25 -3.05 -12.79 2.06
N HIS A 26 -2.00 -12.05 1.65
CA HIS A 26 -0.81 -12.65 1.05
C HIS A 26 0.20 -13.04 2.14
N PRO A 27 0.80 -14.24 2.06
CA PRO A 27 1.71 -14.71 3.11
C PRO A 27 3.00 -13.88 3.26
N ALA A 28 3.38 -13.10 2.25
CA ALA A 28 4.57 -12.26 2.32
C ALA A 28 4.36 -11.01 3.19
N VAL A 29 3.11 -10.61 3.44
CA VAL A 29 2.81 -9.34 4.09
C VAL A 29 2.48 -9.52 5.56
N VAL A 30 3.30 -8.93 6.43
CA VAL A 30 3.06 -8.90 7.88
C VAL A 30 2.21 -7.69 8.23
N GLU A 31 2.61 -6.54 7.71
CA GLU A 31 1.90 -5.28 7.89
C GLU A 31 1.99 -4.49 6.59
N CYS A 32 1.02 -3.64 6.35
CA CYS A 32 1.10 -2.71 5.23
C CYS A 32 0.30 -1.45 5.52
N ALA A 33 0.68 -0.37 4.85
CA ALA A 33 -0.05 0.88 4.88
C ALA A 33 -0.24 1.34 3.44
N ILE A 34 -1.46 1.72 3.12
CA ILE A 34 -1.79 2.20 1.78
C ILE A 34 -2.01 3.70 1.85
N THR A 35 -1.30 4.43 0.99
CA THR A 35 -1.40 5.89 0.90
C THR A 35 -1.48 6.30 -0.56
N GLY A 36 -1.90 7.55 -0.82
CA GLY A 36 -1.84 8.12 -2.16
C GLY A 36 -0.58 8.94 -2.31
N VAL A 37 0.09 8.80 -3.44
CA VAL A 37 1.25 9.63 -3.76
C VAL A 37 0.96 10.40 -5.05
N PRO A 38 1.51 11.62 -5.19
CA PRO A 38 1.23 12.44 -6.37
C PRO A 38 1.68 11.77 -7.68
N ASP A 39 0.87 11.94 -8.72
CA ASP A 39 1.18 11.46 -10.06
C ASP A 39 0.70 12.50 -11.07
N GLU A 40 1.55 12.84 -12.02
CA GLU A 40 1.27 13.92 -12.99
C GLU A 40 0.06 13.62 -13.88
N ILE A 41 -0.14 12.36 -14.20
CA ILE A 41 -1.19 11.97 -15.14
C ILE A 41 -2.49 11.62 -14.42
N ARG A 42 -2.40 10.90 -13.29
CA ARG A 42 -3.57 10.35 -12.60
C ARG A 42 -4.03 11.16 -11.39
N GLY A 43 -3.30 12.20 -11.03
CA GLY A 43 -3.53 12.96 -9.81
C GLY A 43 -2.84 12.30 -8.63
N GLN A 44 -3.21 11.07 -8.33
CA GLN A 44 -2.56 10.24 -7.32
C GLN A 44 -2.49 8.81 -7.83
N VAL A 45 -1.54 8.05 -7.29
CA VAL A 45 -1.53 6.59 -7.47
C VAL A 45 -1.43 5.94 -6.10
N VAL A 46 -1.84 4.69 -6.03
CA VAL A 46 -1.81 3.92 -4.79
C VAL A 46 -0.39 3.49 -4.49
N LYS A 47 0.06 3.77 -3.27
CA LYS A 47 1.36 3.30 -2.78
C LYS A 47 1.13 2.34 -1.61
N ALA A 48 1.82 1.20 -1.64
CA ALA A 48 1.83 0.26 -0.54
C ALA A 48 3.20 0.29 0.14
N THR A 49 3.21 0.57 1.44
CA THR A 49 4.41 0.46 2.26
C THR A 49 4.26 -0.83 3.05
N ILE A 50 5.17 -1.78 2.83
CA ILE A 50 5.00 -3.17 3.26
C ILE A 50 6.13 -3.63 4.16
N VAL A 51 5.76 -4.29 5.27
CA VAL A 51 6.70 -5.03 6.10
C VAL A 51 6.58 -6.50 5.72
N LEU A 52 7.68 -7.09 5.26
CA LEU A 52 7.69 -8.49 4.82
C LEU A 52 7.80 -9.46 5.99
N SER A 53 7.21 -10.64 5.83
CA SER A 53 7.40 -11.73 6.76
C SER A 53 8.85 -12.22 6.69
N LYS A 54 9.30 -12.90 7.75
CA LYS A 54 10.68 -13.41 7.81
C LYS A 54 11.02 -14.32 6.63
N THR A 55 10.05 -15.12 6.18
CA THR A 55 10.22 -16.04 5.05
C THR A 55 10.53 -15.30 3.74
N PHE A 56 10.03 -14.09 3.60
CA PHE A 56 10.18 -13.32 2.36
C PHE A 56 11.24 -12.22 2.45
N LYS A 57 11.85 -12.03 3.60
CA LYS A 57 12.95 -11.06 3.72
C LYS A 57 14.11 -11.50 2.83
N GLY A 58 14.66 -10.56 2.09
CA GLY A 58 15.72 -10.86 1.12
C GLY A 58 15.18 -11.19 -0.27
N LYS A 59 13.87 -11.33 -0.41
CA LYS A 59 13.24 -11.62 -1.71
C LYS A 59 12.60 -10.39 -2.33
N GLU A 60 12.88 -9.21 -1.80
CA GLU A 60 12.39 -7.95 -2.35
C GLU A 60 12.92 -7.78 -3.77
N GLY A 61 12.04 -7.43 -4.68
CA GLY A 61 12.44 -7.22 -6.07
C GLY A 61 11.25 -7.15 -6.98
N PRO A 62 11.50 -6.96 -8.30
CA PRO A 62 10.42 -6.79 -9.28
C PRO A 62 9.44 -7.96 -9.32
N GLU A 63 9.92 -9.18 -9.10
CA GLU A 63 9.04 -10.35 -9.13
C GLU A 63 8.03 -10.34 -7.99
N LEU A 64 8.48 -10.03 -6.77
CA LEU A 64 7.59 -9.95 -5.62
C LEU A 64 6.64 -8.77 -5.75
N VAL A 65 7.13 -7.63 -6.24
CA VAL A 65 6.29 -6.46 -6.50
C VAL A 65 5.15 -6.85 -7.45
N LYS A 66 5.47 -7.50 -8.55
CA LYS A 66 4.46 -7.90 -9.52
C LYS A 66 3.46 -8.90 -8.92
N GLU A 67 3.96 -9.86 -8.15
CA GLU A 67 3.09 -10.84 -7.50
C GLU A 67 2.09 -10.17 -6.56
N LEU A 68 2.54 -9.21 -5.77
CA LEU A 68 1.66 -8.48 -4.85
C LEU A 68 0.67 -7.60 -5.59
N GLN A 69 1.10 -6.94 -6.67
CA GLN A 69 0.21 -6.15 -7.50
C GLN A 69 -0.88 -7.02 -8.12
N ASP A 70 -0.51 -8.17 -8.69
CA ASP A 70 -1.47 -9.08 -9.29
C ASP A 70 -2.42 -9.66 -8.26
N HIS A 71 -1.92 -9.90 -7.05
CA HIS A 71 -2.75 -10.39 -5.94
C HIS A 71 -3.88 -9.40 -5.62
N VAL A 72 -3.56 -8.11 -5.52
CA VAL A 72 -4.58 -7.09 -5.26
C VAL A 72 -5.58 -7.00 -6.40
N LYS A 73 -5.10 -7.10 -7.65
CA LYS A 73 -6.00 -7.07 -8.81
C LYS A 73 -7.02 -8.21 -8.77
N ARG A 74 -6.60 -9.39 -8.34
CA ARG A 74 -7.48 -10.56 -8.25
C ARG A 74 -8.48 -10.45 -7.09
N VAL A 75 -8.01 -9.93 -5.96
CA VAL A 75 -8.84 -9.88 -4.74
C VAL A 75 -9.83 -8.72 -4.76
N THR A 76 -9.44 -7.60 -5.34
CA THR A 76 -10.29 -6.39 -5.38
C THR A 76 -10.74 -6.07 -6.80
N ALA A 77 -9.97 -5.24 -7.49
CA ALA A 77 -10.25 -4.84 -8.86
C ALA A 77 -8.96 -4.37 -9.52
N PRO A 78 -8.84 -4.49 -10.85
CA PRO A 78 -7.60 -4.12 -11.54
C PRO A 78 -7.12 -2.69 -11.31
N TYR A 79 -8.03 -1.74 -11.15
CA TYR A 79 -7.63 -0.34 -10.95
C TYR A 79 -7.19 -0.01 -9.53
N LYS A 80 -7.33 -0.95 -8.59
CA LYS A 80 -7.03 -0.72 -7.17
C LYS A 80 -5.63 -1.18 -6.75
N TYR A 81 -4.88 -1.78 -7.65
CA TYR A 81 -3.56 -2.28 -7.28
C TYR A 81 -2.58 -1.14 -6.97
N PRO A 82 -1.61 -1.38 -6.06
CA PRO A 82 -0.60 -0.36 -5.77
C PRO A 82 0.41 -0.27 -6.92
N ARG A 83 0.51 0.90 -7.51
CA ARG A 83 1.48 1.14 -8.57
C ARG A 83 2.89 1.35 -8.04
N VAL A 84 2.98 1.76 -6.77
CA VAL A 84 4.26 1.96 -6.08
C VAL A 84 4.27 1.06 -4.85
N ILE A 85 5.34 0.30 -4.69
CA ILE A 85 5.52 -0.56 -3.51
C ILE A 85 6.88 -0.26 -2.91
N GLU A 86 6.91 -0.02 -1.61
CA GLU A 86 8.13 0.18 -0.86
C GLU A 86 8.17 -0.85 0.28
N PHE A 87 9.29 -1.54 0.44
CA PHE A 87 9.47 -2.48 1.54
C PHE A 87 10.25 -1.79 2.66
N VAL A 88 9.76 -1.91 3.88
CA VAL A 88 10.37 -1.28 5.06
C VAL A 88 10.48 -2.28 6.20
N GLU A 89 11.34 -1.98 7.17
CA GLU A 89 11.50 -2.84 8.35
C GLU A 89 10.33 -2.71 9.32
N GLU A 90 9.78 -1.51 9.45
CA GLU A 90 8.63 -1.26 10.32
C GLU A 90 7.86 -0.04 9.82
N LEU A 91 6.61 0.06 10.24
CA LEU A 91 5.75 1.20 9.91
C LEU A 91 5.68 2.17 11.08
N PRO A 92 5.57 3.50 10.80
CA PRO A 92 5.37 4.47 11.87
C PRO A 92 4.02 4.23 12.55
N LYS A 93 4.03 4.19 13.88
CA LYS A 93 2.83 3.89 14.66
C LYS A 93 2.66 4.87 15.81
N THR A 94 1.41 5.04 16.24
CA THR A 94 1.11 5.79 17.45
C THR A 94 1.44 4.93 18.67
N ILE A 95 1.38 5.53 19.87
CA ILE A 95 1.59 4.80 21.12
C ILE A 95 0.60 3.64 21.25
N SER A 96 -0.62 3.80 20.72
CA SER A 96 -1.65 2.75 20.74
C SER A 96 -1.48 1.69 19.64
N GLY A 97 -0.42 1.79 18.83
CA GLY A 97 -0.13 0.81 17.79
C GLY A 97 -0.80 1.04 16.44
N LYS A 98 -1.47 2.18 16.27
CA LYS A 98 -2.10 2.51 14.99
C LYS A 98 -1.08 3.07 14.00
N ILE A 99 -1.19 2.66 12.74
CA ILE A 99 -0.30 3.12 11.67
C ILE A 99 -0.51 4.61 11.42
N ARG A 100 0.59 5.35 11.34
CA ARG A 100 0.55 6.80 11.09
C ARG A 100 0.69 7.10 9.60
N ARG A 101 -0.41 7.00 8.86
CA ARG A 101 -0.42 7.26 7.42
C ARG A 101 0.00 8.68 7.06
N VAL A 102 -0.32 9.65 7.92
CA VAL A 102 0.07 11.04 7.70
C VAL A 102 1.60 11.16 7.61
N GLU A 103 2.32 10.47 8.50
CA GLU A 103 3.78 10.49 8.50
C GLU A 103 4.34 9.88 7.22
N ILE A 104 3.73 8.79 6.74
CA ILE A 104 4.14 8.17 5.48
C ILE A 104 3.91 9.12 4.30
N ARG A 105 2.76 9.79 4.27
CA ARG A 105 2.45 10.76 3.21
C ARG A 105 3.40 11.93 3.20
N GLU A 106 3.76 12.43 4.38
CA GLU A 106 4.70 13.57 4.48
C GLU A 106 6.08 13.21 3.96
N LYS A 107 6.53 11.99 4.23
CA LYS A 107 7.82 11.50 3.72
C LYS A 107 7.85 11.48 2.19
N ASP A 108 6.72 11.26 1.54
CA ASP A 108 6.62 11.10 0.09
C ASP A 108 6.28 12.38 -0.67
N LYS A 109 6.22 13.51 0.02
CA LYS A 109 5.99 14.80 -0.63
C LYS A 109 7.21 15.28 -1.41
#